data_690f69ab27e8a55a71986b20bcc87572
#
_entry.id   690f69ab27e8a55a71986b20bcc87572
#
_cell.length_a   1.000
_cell.length_b   1.000
_cell.length_c   1.000
_cell.angle_alpha   90.00
_cell.angle_beta   90.00
_cell.angle_gamma   90.00
#
_symmetry.space_group_name_H-M   'P 1'
#
loop_
_entity.id
_entity.type
_entity.pdbx_description
1 polymer ?
#
loop_
_entity_poly.entity_id
_entity_poly.type
_entity_poly.pdbx_seq_one_letter_code
_entity_poly.pdbx_strand_id
1 'polypeptide(L)'
;MKPSLIPDILDLARRARKNNRTFNPLFVGPPGLGKSEIVQAWCKKNNLPFIDIRAALLEAPDVVGFPIVQVINGRQVTTYATPEEWPNDGEGVIFLDEINRGTTSVMNAFMQILTDRKIKKYDLPPGWIVVSCINPEDEHHDVNTMDTALKDRFEIFEVEYDKEAFVDFMKQDHWDPSIVMFVESNTWRYSRPQDIGNVSGAKYISPRTLSLS
;
A
#
# COMPACT_ATOMS: atom_id res chain seq x y z
N MET A 1 1.22 -15.16 -4.11
CA MET A 1 0.00 -15.59 -3.36
C MET A 1 -1.26 -15.10 -4.06
N LYS A 2 -2.43 -15.72 -3.78
CA LYS A 2 -3.72 -15.25 -4.30
C LYS A 2 -4.16 -13.96 -3.61
N PRO A 3 -4.81 -13.00 -4.32
CA PRO A 3 -5.35 -11.77 -3.73
C PRO A 3 -6.35 -12.01 -2.60
N SER A 4 -7.10 -13.12 -2.66
CA SER A 4 -8.08 -13.54 -1.64
C SER A 4 -7.47 -13.79 -0.24
N LEU A 5 -6.15 -13.96 -0.15
CA LEU A 5 -5.44 -14.14 1.12
C LEU A 5 -5.01 -12.82 1.78
N ILE A 6 -5.14 -11.69 1.10
CA ILE A 6 -4.79 -10.36 1.68
C ILE A 6 -5.55 -10.11 3.00
N PRO A 7 -6.87 -10.34 3.10
CA PRO A 7 -7.59 -10.18 4.35
C PRO A 7 -7.02 -10.98 5.52
N ASP A 8 -6.59 -12.24 5.29
CA ASP A 8 -6.02 -13.09 6.35
C ASP A 8 -4.68 -12.53 6.84
N ILE A 9 -3.86 -11.96 5.94
CA ILE A 9 -2.60 -11.30 6.29
C ILE A 9 -2.87 -10.03 7.11
N LEU A 10 -3.91 -9.26 6.75
CA LEU A 10 -4.30 -8.07 7.51
C LEU A 10 -4.80 -8.43 8.92
N ASP A 11 -5.57 -9.53 9.05
CA ASP A 11 -5.98 -10.07 10.34
C ASP A 11 -4.78 -10.53 11.18
N LEU A 12 -3.76 -11.11 10.54
CA LEU A 12 -2.51 -11.47 11.20
C LEU A 12 -1.76 -10.22 11.68
N ALA A 13 -1.64 -9.18 10.84
CA ALA A 13 -1.01 -7.91 11.20
C ALA A 13 -1.71 -7.26 12.41
N ARG A 14 -3.05 -7.21 12.38
CA ARG A 14 -3.84 -6.67 13.49
C ARG A 14 -3.64 -7.46 14.79
N ARG A 15 -3.59 -8.80 14.71
CA ARG A 15 -3.30 -9.66 15.89
C ARG A 15 -1.88 -9.47 16.39
N ALA A 16 -0.89 -9.36 15.51
CA ALA A 16 0.50 -9.09 15.89
C ALA A 16 0.59 -7.76 16.66
N ARG A 17 -0.10 -6.71 16.20
CA ARG A 17 -0.16 -5.42 16.90
C ARG A 17 -0.78 -5.51 18.29
N LYS A 18 -1.87 -6.22 18.45
CA LYS A 18 -2.49 -6.46 19.78
C LYS A 18 -1.53 -7.15 20.75
N ASN A 19 -0.58 -7.93 20.24
CA ASN A 19 0.47 -8.61 21.01
C ASN A 19 1.78 -7.80 21.05
N ASN A 20 1.74 -6.51 20.72
CA ASN A 20 2.89 -5.59 20.71
C ASN A 20 4.05 -6.04 19.80
N ARG A 21 3.75 -6.78 18.74
CA ARG A 21 4.72 -7.23 17.72
C ARG A 21 4.59 -6.37 16.48
N THR A 22 5.72 -6.11 15.83
CA THR A 22 5.76 -5.45 14.52
C THR A 22 5.51 -6.51 13.44
N PHE A 23 4.62 -6.20 12.51
CA PHE A 23 4.35 -6.98 11.31
C PHE A 23 3.84 -6.01 10.26
N ASN A 24 4.67 -5.73 9.25
CA ASN A 24 4.41 -4.74 8.21
C ASN A 24 4.29 -5.45 6.86
N PRO A 25 3.09 -5.88 6.44
CA PRO A 25 2.94 -6.57 5.17
C PRO A 25 3.21 -5.63 3.99
N LEU A 26 4.03 -6.10 3.05
CA LEU A 26 4.29 -5.49 1.76
C LEU A 26 3.74 -6.38 0.65
N PHE A 27 2.72 -5.92 -0.04
CA PHE A 27 2.14 -6.63 -1.18
C PHE A 27 2.81 -6.18 -2.48
N VAL A 28 3.54 -7.10 -3.09
CA VAL A 28 4.25 -6.90 -4.37
C VAL A 28 3.45 -7.57 -5.48
N GLY A 29 3.06 -6.83 -6.50
CA GLY A 29 2.35 -7.42 -7.64
C GLY A 29 1.98 -6.38 -8.69
N PRO A 30 1.65 -6.83 -9.90
CA PRO A 30 1.32 -5.94 -11.01
C PRO A 30 0.21 -4.93 -10.67
N PRO A 31 0.19 -3.77 -11.33
CA PRO A 31 -0.88 -2.81 -11.16
C PRO A 31 -2.23 -3.40 -11.61
N GLY A 32 -3.32 -2.94 -10.99
CA GLY A 32 -4.67 -3.35 -11.39
C GLY A 32 -5.15 -4.69 -10.82
N LEU A 33 -4.40 -5.33 -9.90
CA LEU A 33 -4.84 -6.54 -9.19
C LEU A 33 -5.82 -6.28 -8.03
N GLY A 34 -6.19 -5.03 -7.77
CA GLY A 34 -7.09 -4.69 -6.68
C GLY A 34 -6.45 -4.70 -5.28
N LYS A 35 -5.11 -4.64 -5.17
CA LYS A 35 -4.43 -4.69 -3.87
C LYS A 35 -4.95 -3.62 -2.90
N SER A 36 -4.99 -2.37 -3.32
CA SER A 36 -5.45 -1.22 -2.51
C SER A 36 -6.94 -1.34 -2.18
N GLU A 37 -7.74 -1.72 -3.18
CA GLU A 37 -9.19 -1.89 -3.05
C GLU A 37 -9.54 -3.00 -2.03
N ILE A 38 -8.80 -4.11 -2.02
CA ILE A 38 -8.99 -5.21 -1.06
C ILE A 38 -8.67 -4.74 0.37
N VAL A 39 -7.57 -4.00 0.56
CA VAL A 39 -7.20 -3.45 1.88
C VAL A 39 -8.27 -2.48 2.36
N GLN A 40 -8.72 -1.57 1.48
CA GLN A 40 -9.79 -0.61 1.81
C GLN A 40 -11.13 -1.31 2.14
N ALA A 41 -11.50 -2.33 1.35
CA ALA A 41 -12.71 -3.12 1.62
C ALA A 41 -12.63 -3.86 2.96
N TRP A 42 -11.46 -4.41 3.30
CA TRP A 42 -11.22 -5.03 4.60
C TRP A 42 -11.34 -4.03 5.74
N CYS A 43 -10.79 -2.81 5.60
CA CYS A 43 -10.94 -1.74 6.57
C CYS A 43 -12.42 -1.38 6.79
N LYS A 44 -13.17 -1.19 5.69
CA LYS A 44 -14.61 -0.90 5.74
C LYS A 44 -15.39 -2.00 6.45
N LYS A 45 -15.12 -3.27 6.14
CA LYS A 45 -15.76 -4.43 6.78
C LYS A 45 -15.50 -4.49 8.29
N ASN A 46 -14.33 -4.05 8.73
CA ASN A 46 -13.92 -4.04 10.13
C ASN A 46 -14.19 -2.72 10.87
N ASN A 47 -14.84 -1.74 10.21
CA ASN A 47 -15.06 -0.39 10.73
C ASN A 47 -13.77 0.29 11.20
N LEU A 48 -12.69 0.15 10.42
CA LEU A 48 -11.39 0.74 10.71
C LEU A 48 -11.14 1.94 9.80
N PRO A 49 -10.60 3.04 10.32
CA PRO A 49 -10.04 4.12 9.50
C PRO A 49 -8.97 3.61 8.55
N PHE A 50 -8.96 4.16 7.33
CA PHE A 50 -7.99 3.87 6.28
C PHE A 50 -7.37 5.18 5.81
N ILE A 51 -6.05 5.32 6.01
CA ILE A 51 -5.27 6.48 5.58
C ILE A 51 -4.43 6.04 4.39
N ASP A 52 -4.76 6.57 3.20
CA ASP A 52 -4.03 6.29 1.94
C ASP A 52 -2.91 7.31 1.76
N ILE A 53 -1.67 6.85 1.83
CA ILE A 53 -0.47 7.67 1.66
C ILE A 53 0.26 7.21 0.41
N ARG A 54 0.32 8.08 -0.60
CA ARG A 54 1.01 7.81 -1.87
C ARG A 54 2.39 8.42 -1.85
N ALA A 55 3.41 7.57 -1.70
CA ALA A 55 4.79 8.01 -1.54
C ALA A 55 5.32 8.84 -2.73
N ALA A 56 4.82 8.56 -3.95
CA ALA A 56 5.19 9.29 -5.16
C ALA A 56 4.78 10.79 -5.15
N LEU A 57 3.84 11.17 -4.31
CA LEU A 57 3.29 12.54 -4.22
C LEU A 57 3.86 13.35 -3.06
N LEU A 58 4.75 12.75 -2.25
CA LEU A 58 5.22 13.34 -1.01
C LEU A 58 6.64 13.85 -1.09
N GLU A 59 6.89 14.88 -0.29
CA GLU A 59 8.21 15.32 0.11
C GLU A 59 8.48 14.91 1.57
N ALA A 60 9.75 14.88 1.98
CA ALA A 60 10.10 14.46 3.34
C ALA A 60 9.39 15.24 4.47
N PRO A 61 9.15 16.56 4.36
CA PRO A 61 8.38 17.31 5.35
C PRO A 61 6.93 16.85 5.52
N ASP A 62 6.31 16.30 4.45
CA ASP A 62 4.93 15.80 4.52
C ASP A 62 4.84 14.55 5.42
N VAL A 63 5.94 13.82 5.56
CA VAL A 63 6.02 12.63 6.44
C VAL A 63 6.52 13.00 7.83
N VAL A 64 7.60 13.81 7.92
CA VAL A 64 8.31 14.12 9.17
C VAL A 64 7.67 15.28 9.91
N GLY A 65 6.94 16.13 9.20
CA GLY A 65 6.43 17.41 9.68
C GLY A 65 7.39 18.56 9.40
N PHE A 66 6.86 19.78 9.52
CA PHE A 66 7.63 21.00 9.31
C PHE A 66 8.35 21.44 10.57
N PRO A 67 9.62 21.89 10.47
CA PRO A 67 10.34 22.45 11.61
C PRO A 67 9.71 23.78 12.02
N ILE A 68 9.41 23.91 13.30
CA ILE A 68 8.92 25.15 13.93
C ILE A 68 9.83 25.54 15.10
N VAL A 69 10.08 26.84 15.27
CA VAL A 69 10.84 27.35 16.38
C VAL A 69 9.89 27.69 17.53
N GLN A 70 10.17 27.14 18.69
CA GLN A 70 9.41 27.38 19.92
C GLN A 70 10.36 27.78 21.05
N VAL A 71 9.86 28.59 22.01
CA VAL A 71 10.57 28.90 23.24
C VAL A 71 10.10 27.94 24.35
N ILE A 72 10.97 27.04 24.75
CA ILE A 72 10.71 26.11 25.86
C ILE A 72 11.72 26.37 26.96
N ASN A 73 11.23 26.67 28.15
CA ASN A 73 12.07 27.02 29.36
C ASN A 73 13.09 28.13 29.05
N GLY A 74 12.68 29.16 28.30
CA GLY A 74 13.53 30.30 27.95
C GLY A 74 14.58 30.03 26.87
N ARG A 75 14.59 28.85 26.25
CA ARG A 75 15.49 28.49 25.16
C ARG A 75 14.71 28.34 23.84
N GLN A 76 15.26 28.89 22.77
CA GLN A 76 14.77 28.59 21.43
C GLN A 76 15.14 27.16 21.04
N VAL A 77 14.15 26.37 20.68
CA VAL A 77 14.31 24.98 20.23
C VAL A 77 13.54 24.77 18.95
N THR A 78 14.09 23.96 18.05
CA THR A 78 13.36 23.50 16.88
C THR A 78 12.54 22.27 17.25
N THR A 79 11.24 22.34 17.02
CA THR A 79 10.32 21.21 17.11
C THR A 79 9.74 20.93 15.73
N TYR A 80 8.95 19.87 15.59
CA TYR A 80 8.29 19.53 14.32
C TYR A 80 6.78 19.51 14.54
N ALA A 81 6.05 20.19 13.66
CA ALA A 81 4.60 20.08 13.61
C ALA A 81 4.26 18.73 12.96
N THR A 82 3.48 17.90 13.66
CA THR A 82 3.03 16.62 13.12
C THR A 82 2.05 16.87 11.96
N PRO A 83 2.20 16.22 10.80
CA PRO A 83 1.21 16.29 9.74
C PRO A 83 -0.17 15.85 10.22
N GLU A 84 -1.22 16.51 9.70
CA GLU A 84 -2.60 16.30 10.15
C GLU A 84 -3.10 14.88 9.87
N GLU A 85 -2.58 14.26 8.81
CA GLU A 85 -2.96 12.91 8.39
C GLU A 85 -2.52 11.82 9.38
N TRP A 86 -1.52 12.09 10.24
CA TRP A 86 -1.07 11.10 11.21
C TRP A 86 -2.07 10.96 12.36
N PRO A 87 -2.50 9.72 12.67
CA PRO A 87 -3.51 9.49 13.71
C PRO A 87 -2.97 9.77 15.11
N ASN A 88 -3.81 10.35 15.97
CA ASN A 88 -3.44 10.68 17.36
C ASN A 88 -3.84 9.58 18.35
N ASP A 89 -4.81 8.73 18.00
CA ASP A 89 -5.33 7.67 18.88
C ASP A 89 -6.01 6.55 18.08
N GLY A 90 -6.64 5.61 18.76
CA GLY A 90 -7.48 4.58 18.15
C GLY A 90 -6.71 3.47 17.45
N GLU A 91 -7.41 2.82 16.53
CA GLU A 91 -6.89 1.75 15.68
C GLU A 91 -7.28 1.97 14.21
N GLY A 92 -6.44 1.53 13.27
CA GLY A 92 -6.69 1.70 11.85
C GLY A 92 -5.55 1.18 10.99
N VAL A 93 -5.57 1.57 9.73
CA VAL A 93 -4.58 1.20 8.74
C VAL A 93 -3.95 2.45 8.11
N ILE A 94 -2.64 2.54 8.15
CA ILE A 94 -1.85 3.41 7.29
C ILE A 94 -1.44 2.56 6.09
N PHE A 95 -1.88 2.96 4.92
CA PHE A 95 -1.60 2.30 3.66
C PHE A 95 -0.59 3.12 2.86
N LEU A 96 0.62 2.57 2.68
CA LEU A 96 1.70 3.19 1.92
C LEU A 96 1.68 2.65 0.50
N ASP A 97 1.05 3.38 -0.42
CA ASP A 97 0.99 2.98 -1.82
C ASP A 97 2.21 3.46 -2.59
N GLU A 98 2.72 2.58 -3.44
CA GLU A 98 3.88 2.82 -4.31
C GLU A 98 5.10 3.39 -3.54
N ILE A 99 5.42 2.82 -2.36
CA ILE A 99 6.52 3.33 -1.50
C ILE A 99 7.86 3.41 -2.25
N ASN A 100 8.10 2.53 -3.22
CA ASN A 100 9.29 2.50 -4.07
C ASN A 100 9.36 3.65 -5.10
N ARG A 101 8.29 4.44 -5.25
CA ARG A 101 8.26 5.66 -6.09
C ARG A 101 8.52 6.94 -5.30
N GLY A 102 8.57 6.87 -3.99
CA GLY A 102 8.99 7.99 -3.15
C GLY A 102 10.45 8.34 -3.35
N THR A 103 10.83 9.58 -3.07
CA THR A 103 12.25 9.96 -3.00
C THR A 103 12.96 9.17 -1.90
N THR A 104 14.29 9.04 -1.98
CA THR A 104 15.07 8.38 -0.93
C THR A 104 14.83 9.01 0.46
N SER A 105 14.61 10.31 0.51
CA SER A 105 14.30 11.04 1.75
C SER A 105 12.95 10.62 2.35
N VAL A 106 11.93 10.44 1.51
CA VAL A 106 10.59 9.97 1.89
C VAL A 106 10.67 8.51 2.37
N MET A 107 11.35 7.64 1.61
CA MET A 107 11.55 6.25 2.02
C MET A 107 12.25 6.13 3.38
N ASN A 108 13.31 6.94 3.61
CA ASN A 108 14.01 6.97 4.88
C ASN A 108 13.13 7.48 6.04
N ALA A 109 12.22 8.42 5.77
CA ALA A 109 11.27 8.87 6.78
C ALA A 109 10.30 7.75 7.17
N PHE A 110 9.80 6.97 6.22
CA PHE A 110 8.95 5.81 6.49
C PHE A 110 9.68 4.68 7.24
N MET A 111 11.01 4.52 7.05
CA MET A 111 11.76 3.53 7.83
C MET A 111 11.60 3.71 9.35
N GLN A 112 11.53 4.95 9.84
CA GLN A 112 11.35 5.21 11.28
C GLN A 112 9.98 4.71 11.76
N ILE A 113 8.91 4.94 10.98
CA ILE A 113 7.57 4.43 11.31
C ILE A 113 7.52 2.91 11.28
N LEU A 114 8.14 2.29 10.29
CA LEU A 114 8.14 0.83 10.13
C LEU A 114 8.92 0.14 11.25
N THR A 115 10.05 0.72 11.68
CA THR A 115 10.94 0.13 12.70
C THR A 115 10.51 0.49 14.10
N ASP A 116 10.44 1.80 14.38
CA ASP A 116 10.32 2.34 15.73
C ASP A 116 8.89 2.79 16.06
N ARG A 117 8.02 2.83 15.06
CA ARG A 117 6.66 3.39 15.16
C ARG A 117 6.65 4.83 15.64
N LYS A 118 7.69 5.57 15.29
CA LYS A 118 7.91 6.95 15.71
C LYS A 118 8.47 7.78 14.57
N ILE A 119 8.13 9.04 14.54
CA ILE A 119 8.81 10.05 13.74
C ILE A 119 9.08 11.26 14.64
N LYS A 120 10.33 11.58 14.89
CA LYS A 120 10.70 12.66 15.79
C LYS A 120 10.05 12.48 17.17
N LYS A 121 9.09 13.37 17.52
CA LYS A 121 8.33 13.31 18.77
C LYS A 121 6.96 12.66 18.63
N TYR A 122 6.57 12.32 17.41
CA TYR A 122 5.30 11.65 17.15
C TYR A 122 5.45 10.14 17.38
N ASP A 123 4.54 9.58 18.14
CA ASP A 123 4.40 8.13 18.37
C ASP A 123 3.14 7.63 17.66
N LEU A 124 3.31 6.66 16.74
CA LEU A 124 2.16 6.03 16.08
C LEU A 124 1.36 5.21 17.10
N PRO A 125 0.06 5.47 17.27
CA PRO A 125 -0.75 4.75 18.24
C PRO A 125 -0.69 3.23 18.06
N PRO A 126 -0.71 2.45 19.15
CA PRO A 126 -0.45 1.00 19.10
C PRO A 126 -1.46 0.21 18.29
N GLY A 127 -2.69 0.70 18.13
CA GLY A 127 -3.75 0.04 17.36
C GLY A 127 -3.60 0.14 15.83
N TRP A 128 -2.72 1.00 15.34
CA TRP A 128 -2.54 1.21 13.91
C TRP A 128 -1.56 0.21 13.30
N ILE A 129 -1.95 -0.42 12.20
CA ILE A 129 -1.06 -1.26 11.37
C ILE A 129 -0.57 -0.45 10.17
N VAL A 130 0.64 -0.76 9.72
CA VAL A 130 1.20 -0.20 8.48
C VAL A 130 1.21 -1.29 7.43
N VAL A 131 0.61 -1.01 6.29
CA VAL A 131 0.48 -1.92 5.14
C VAL A 131 1.04 -1.22 3.94
N SER A 132 1.83 -1.89 3.13
CA SER A 132 2.43 -1.27 1.95
C SER A 132 2.13 -2.06 0.68
N CYS A 133 2.06 -1.35 -0.44
CA CYS A 133 1.98 -1.95 -1.76
C CYS A 133 3.05 -1.38 -2.68
N ILE A 134 3.60 -2.24 -3.52
CA ILE A 134 4.44 -1.83 -4.64
C ILE A 134 4.06 -2.60 -5.91
N ASN A 135 4.33 -1.98 -7.03
CA ASN A 135 4.37 -2.68 -8.30
C ASN A 135 5.79 -3.22 -8.52
N PRO A 136 5.97 -4.39 -9.17
CA PRO A 136 7.29 -4.89 -9.51
C PRO A 136 8.10 -3.84 -10.28
N GLU A 137 9.41 -3.86 -10.09
CA GLU A 137 10.32 -3.03 -10.84
C GLU A 137 10.30 -3.49 -12.30
N ASP A 138 9.66 -2.73 -13.17
CA ASP A 138 9.76 -2.89 -14.61
C ASP A 138 10.85 -1.95 -15.12
N GLU A 139 11.66 -2.40 -16.09
CA GLU A 139 12.78 -1.64 -16.69
C GLU A 139 12.36 -0.29 -17.33
N HIS A 140 11.05 -0.01 -17.37
CA HIS A 140 10.47 1.16 -18.03
C HIS A 140 9.87 2.21 -17.08
N HIS A 141 9.98 2.01 -15.77
CA HIS A 141 9.45 2.97 -14.80
C HIS A 141 10.58 3.49 -13.91
N ASP A 142 10.59 4.80 -13.67
CA ASP A 142 11.45 5.45 -12.67
C ASP A 142 11.08 4.96 -11.26
N VAL A 143 11.57 3.77 -10.91
CA VAL A 143 11.35 3.14 -9.62
C VAL A 143 12.69 3.11 -8.90
N ASN A 144 12.74 3.74 -7.73
CA ASN A 144 13.91 3.60 -6.88
C ASN A 144 13.97 2.18 -6.35
N THR A 145 15.11 1.51 -6.53
CA THR A 145 15.36 0.21 -5.89
C THR A 145 15.29 0.39 -4.38
N MET A 146 14.35 -0.30 -3.75
CA MET A 146 14.33 -0.36 -2.29
C MET A 146 15.60 -1.03 -1.81
N ASP A 147 16.34 -0.36 -0.93
CA ASP A 147 17.54 -0.92 -0.34
C ASP A 147 17.21 -2.13 0.56
N THR A 148 18.21 -2.95 0.84
CA THR A 148 18.04 -4.14 1.68
C THR A 148 17.55 -3.78 3.08
N ALA A 149 17.99 -2.65 3.62
CA ALA A 149 17.60 -2.22 4.95
C ALA A 149 16.10 -1.88 5.03
N LEU A 150 15.54 -1.28 3.99
CA LEU A 150 14.08 -1.02 3.93
C LEU A 150 13.31 -2.32 3.71
N LYS A 151 13.80 -3.21 2.82
CA LYS A 151 13.16 -4.51 2.58
C LYS A 151 13.06 -5.37 3.86
N ASP A 152 14.08 -5.35 4.72
CA ASP A 152 14.12 -6.09 5.98
C ASP A 152 13.07 -5.64 7.02
N ARG A 153 12.36 -4.52 6.78
CA ARG A 153 11.29 -4.03 7.66
C ARG A 153 9.92 -4.53 7.26
N PHE A 154 9.84 -5.31 6.20
CA PHE A 154 8.59 -5.81 5.64
C PHE A 154 8.52 -7.34 5.64
N GLU A 155 7.34 -7.86 5.86
CA GLU A 155 6.95 -9.19 5.43
C GLU A 155 6.44 -9.11 4.00
N ILE A 156 7.25 -9.61 3.05
CA ILE A 156 7.00 -9.45 1.62
C ILE A 156 6.11 -10.58 1.11
N PHE A 157 5.01 -10.21 0.45
CA PHE A 157 4.05 -11.12 -0.17
C PHE A 157 3.91 -10.81 -1.65
N GLU A 158 4.34 -11.72 -2.50
CA GLU A 158 4.13 -11.63 -3.93
C GLU A 158 2.69 -12.00 -4.27
N VAL A 159 1.94 -11.04 -4.83
CA VAL A 159 0.54 -11.19 -5.21
C VAL A 159 0.46 -11.47 -6.70
N GLU A 160 -0.18 -12.58 -7.06
CA GLU A 160 -0.35 -13.01 -8.44
C GLU A 160 -1.82 -12.90 -8.85
N TYR A 161 -2.06 -12.75 -10.15
CA TYR A 161 -3.41 -12.76 -10.68
C TYR A 161 -4.08 -14.12 -10.47
N ASP A 162 -5.29 -14.08 -9.93
CA ASP A 162 -6.16 -15.24 -9.76
C ASP A 162 -7.48 -15.00 -10.50
N LYS A 163 -7.64 -15.66 -11.65
CA LYS A 163 -8.81 -15.52 -12.50
C LYS A 163 -10.10 -15.94 -11.78
N GLU A 164 -10.06 -17.06 -11.07
CA GLU A 164 -11.23 -17.59 -10.37
C GLU A 164 -11.72 -16.60 -9.31
N ALA A 165 -10.80 -16.12 -8.46
CA ALA A 165 -11.12 -15.12 -7.45
C ALA A 165 -11.63 -13.80 -8.06
N PHE A 166 -11.11 -13.40 -9.21
CA PHE A 166 -11.58 -12.20 -9.91
C PHE A 166 -12.98 -12.39 -10.49
N VAL A 167 -13.26 -13.53 -11.10
CA VAL A 167 -14.61 -13.87 -11.59
C VAL A 167 -15.64 -13.91 -10.46
N ASP A 168 -15.29 -14.52 -9.33
CA ASP A 168 -16.15 -14.55 -8.16
C ASP A 168 -16.43 -13.15 -7.60
N PHE A 169 -15.40 -12.30 -7.56
CA PHE A 169 -15.59 -10.90 -7.20
C PHE A 169 -16.55 -10.17 -8.14
N MET A 170 -16.37 -10.30 -9.47
CA MET A 170 -17.27 -9.67 -10.44
C MET A 170 -18.73 -10.10 -10.26
N LYS A 171 -18.97 -11.40 -9.98
CA LYS A 171 -20.32 -11.93 -9.71
C LYS A 171 -20.93 -11.34 -8.44
N GLN A 172 -20.13 -11.20 -7.38
CA GLN A 172 -20.59 -10.63 -6.11
C GLN A 172 -20.86 -9.13 -6.20
N ASP A 173 -20.09 -8.42 -7.03
CA ASP A 173 -20.21 -6.98 -7.24
C ASP A 173 -21.20 -6.64 -8.39
N HIS A 174 -21.95 -7.61 -8.85
CA HIS A 174 -23.04 -7.48 -9.86
C HIS A 174 -22.60 -6.85 -11.18
N TRP A 175 -21.40 -7.19 -11.66
CA TRP A 175 -20.92 -6.75 -12.97
C TRP A 175 -21.80 -7.28 -14.12
N ASP A 176 -21.74 -6.59 -15.27
CA ASP A 176 -22.47 -7.03 -16.45
C ASP A 176 -22.16 -8.50 -16.79
N PRO A 177 -23.17 -9.36 -16.95
CA PRO A 177 -22.97 -10.79 -17.23
C PRO A 177 -22.14 -11.06 -18.48
N SER A 178 -22.18 -10.17 -19.48
CA SER A 178 -21.38 -10.31 -20.70
C SER A 178 -19.88 -10.16 -20.44
N ILE A 179 -19.50 -9.24 -19.55
CA ILE A 179 -18.09 -9.05 -19.13
C ILE A 179 -17.63 -10.27 -18.33
N VAL A 180 -18.45 -10.75 -17.41
CA VAL A 180 -18.15 -11.96 -16.62
C VAL A 180 -17.92 -13.15 -17.55
N MET A 181 -18.85 -13.40 -18.49
CA MET A 181 -18.75 -14.48 -19.46
C MET A 181 -17.50 -14.35 -20.34
N PHE A 182 -17.15 -13.13 -20.77
CA PHE A 182 -15.93 -12.88 -21.54
C PHE A 182 -14.67 -13.29 -20.75
N VAL A 183 -14.58 -12.93 -19.48
CA VAL A 183 -13.45 -13.32 -18.62
C VAL A 183 -13.44 -14.83 -18.37
N GLU A 184 -14.60 -15.46 -18.14
CA GLU A 184 -14.74 -16.91 -17.91
C GLU A 184 -14.33 -17.73 -19.13
N SER A 185 -14.65 -17.27 -20.33
CA SER A 185 -14.47 -18.03 -21.59
C SER A 185 -13.00 -18.33 -21.96
N ASN A 186 -12.03 -17.89 -21.18
CA ASN A 186 -10.60 -18.01 -21.46
C ASN A 186 -10.07 -17.26 -22.70
N THR A 187 -10.90 -16.53 -23.39
CA THR A 187 -10.47 -15.66 -24.49
C THR A 187 -9.67 -14.47 -23.99
N TRP A 188 -9.91 -14.10 -22.74
CA TRP A 188 -9.14 -13.06 -22.03
C TRP A 188 -8.01 -13.69 -21.21
N ARG A 189 -6.82 -13.15 -21.35
CA ARG A 189 -5.67 -13.46 -20.50
C ARG A 189 -5.17 -12.18 -19.88
N TYR A 190 -4.89 -12.21 -18.58
CA TYR A 190 -4.14 -11.15 -17.97
C TYR A 190 -2.76 -11.09 -18.62
N SER A 191 -2.53 -10.04 -19.38
CA SER A 191 -1.22 -9.80 -20.02
C SER A 191 -0.39 -8.94 -19.10
N ARG A 192 0.78 -9.44 -18.68
CA ARG A 192 1.76 -8.61 -18.02
C ARG A 192 2.37 -7.66 -19.04
N PRO A 193 2.81 -6.46 -18.66
CA PRO A 193 3.52 -5.56 -19.57
C PRO A 193 4.69 -6.24 -20.31
N GLN A 194 5.38 -7.16 -19.65
CA GLN A 194 6.48 -7.95 -20.22
C GLN A 194 6.05 -8.96 -21.29
N ASP A 195 4.79 -9.40 -21.27
CA ASP A 195 4.26 -10.41 -22.19
C ASP A 195 3.81 -9.80 -23.53
N ILE A 196 3.69 -8.46 -23.60
CA ILE A 196 3.15 -7.75 -24.78
C ILE A 196 4.25 -7.44 -25.80
N GLY A 197 5.52 -7.67 -25.45
CA GLY A 197 6.64 -7.32 -26.32
C GLY A 197 6.70 -5.83 -26.65
N ASN A 198 7.62 -5.40 -27.51
CA ASN A 198 7.83 -3.99 -27.89
C ASN A 198 6.73 -3.43 -28.81
N VAL A 199 5.45 -3.74 -28.58
CA VAL A 199 4.35 -3.14 -29.33
C VAL A 199 4.03 -1.79 -28.71
N SER A 200 4.61 -0.75 -29.28
CA SER A 200 4.33 0.64 -28.91
C SER A 200 2.82 0.91 -28.95
N GLY A 201 2.24 1.27 -27.80
CA GLY A 201 0.82 1.61 -27.69
C GLY A 201 -0.12 0.46 -27.34
N ALA A 202 0.35 -0.76 -27.14
CA ALA A 202 -0.50 -1.87 -26.66
C ALA A 202 -1.01 -1.60 -25.24
N LYS A 203 -2.33 -1.55 -25.08
CA LYS A 203 -2.97 -1.51 -23.76
C LYS A 203 -3.08 -2.94 -23.23
N TYR A 204 -2.57 -3.19 -22.03
CA TYR A 204 -2.85 -4.44 -21.34
C TYR A 204 -4.21 -4.38 -20.63
N ILE A 205 -4.87 -5.52 -20.55
CA ILE A 205 -6.14 -5.64 -19.86
C ILE A 205 -5.88 -6.10 -18.44
N SER A 206 -6.36 -5.35 -17.47
CA SER A 206 -6.29 -5.68 -16.06
C SER A 206 -7.69 -5.64 -15.44
N PRO A 207 -7.90 -6.21 -14.24
CA PRO A 207 -9.15 -6.05 -13.50
C PRO A 207 -9.62 -4.59 -13.41
N ARG A 208 -8.71 -3.65 -13.17
CA ARG A 208 -9.02 -2.21 -13.12
C ARG A 208 -9.51 -1.66 -14.46
N THR A 209 -8.89 -2.05 -15.58
CA THR A 209 -9.32 -1.54 -16.88
C THR A 209 -10.67 -2.08 -17.30
N LEU A 210 -11.05 -3.27 -16.85
CA LEU A 210 -12.38 -3.85 -17.07
C LEU A 210 -13.45 -3.20 -16.19
N SER A 211 -13.12 -2.73 -15.00
CA SER A 211 -14.08 -2.08 -14.09
C SER A 211 -14.47 -0.66 -14.53
N LEU A 212 -13.72 -0.05 -15.45
CA LEU A 212 -13.98 1.29 -15.97
C LEU A 212 -14.78 1.29 -17.29
N SER A 213 -15.10 0.12 -17.82
CA SER A 213 -15.90 -0.08 -19.02
C SER A 213 -17.35 -0.41 -18.69
#